data_41f7e316bb3a9af2076c411e0a53cdf6
#
_entry.id   41f7e316bb3a9af2076c411e0a53cdf6
#
_cell.length_a   1.000
_cell.length_b   1.000
_cell.length_c   1.000
_cell.angle_alpha   90.00
_cell.angle_beta   90.00
_cell.angle_gamma   90.00
#
_symmetry.space_group_name_H-M   'P 1'
#
loop_
_entity.id
_entity.type
_entity.pdbx_description
1 polymer ?
#
loop_
_entity_poly.entity_id
_entity_poly.type
_entity_poly.pdbx_seq_one_letter_code
_entity_poly.pdbx_strand_id
1 'polypeptide(L)'
;MKLGAIHRPRIKVRRATPLVATAAASAAGFATVTTLVTKRRTRDFDRRIRKDVGTNHSAESTAIVTALGYTGKSWVHGPAASLLAWYVEHRGSIDGSRAINLASTMATTVSKSCDWLLQHRTPPPGRHKRKEQSYPSGHTLETAAVSLVGAYVLWREGLADPRVAFPVAAAIPLLEGAGRIFLDRHWATDVIGGLLAGVSVAAVCASGYEARRA
;
A
#
# COMPACT_ATOMS: atom_id res chain seq x y z
N MET A 1 37.66 -8.55 -9.09
CA MET A 1 36.62 -9.24 -9.88
C MET A 1 35.73 -8.16 -10.50
N LYS A 2 35.86 -7.87 -11.83
CA LYS A 2 35.04 -6.84 -12.49
C LYS A 2 33.65 -7.41 -12.66
N LEU A 3 32.67 -6.88 -11.90
CA LEU A 3 31.27 -7.17 -12.12
C LEU A 3 30.89 -6.68 -13.51
N GLY A 4 30.48 -7.60 -14.37
CA GLY A 4 30.08 -7.31 -15.73
C GLY A 4 28.99 -6.25 -15.77
N ALA A 5 29.15 -5.27 -16.63
CA ALA A 5 28.16 -4.22 -16.87
C ALA A 5 26.84 -4.87 -17.29
N ILE A 6 25.82 -4.72 -16.46
CA ILE A 6 24.47 -5.18 -16.77
C ILE A 6 24.00 -4.36 -17.97
N HIS A 7 23.77 -5.03 -19.10
CA HIS A 7 23.25 -4.41 -20.32
C HIS A 7 21.82 -3.91 -20.04
N ARG A 8 21.68 -2.58 -19.86
CA ARG A 8 20.38 -1.95 -19.61
C ARG A 8 19.61 -1.81 -20.93
N PRO A 9 18.50 -2.49 -21.14
CA PRO A 9 17.69 -2.25 -22.32
C PRO A 9 17.11 -0.82 -22.28
N ARG A 10 17.48 0.02 -23.24
CA ARG A 10 16.89 1.35 -23.45
C ARG A 10 15.44 1.19 -23.88
N ILE A 11 14.51 1.36 -22.96
CA ILE A 11 13.06 1.32 -23.23
C ILE A 11 12.48 2.70 -23.04
N LYS A 12 12.06 3.29 -24.17
CA LYS A 12 11.55 4.65 -24.35
C LYS A 12 10.34 4.99 -23.42
N VAL A 13 10.09 6.28 -23.21
CA VAL A 13 9.06 7.03 -22.48
C VAL A 13 7.63 6.43 -22.49
N ARG A 14 7.30 5.53 -23.41
CA ARG A 14 6.01 4.82 -23.51
C ARG A 14 5.55 4.07 -22.26
N ARG A 15 6.44 3.72 -21.32
CA ARG A 15 6.07 2.95 -20.11
C ARG A 15 5.54 3.80 -18.96
N ALA A 16 5.82 5.09 -18.92
CA ALA A 16 5.25 5.98 -17.89
C ALA A 16 3.74 6.18 -18.09
N THR A 17 3.26 6.18 -19.34
CA THR A 17 1.83 6.44 -19.65
C THR A 17 0.85 5.49 -18.94
N PRO A 18 1.02 4.14 -18.97
CA PRO A 18 0.10 3.27 -18.23
C PRO A 18 0.19 3.44 -16.72
N LEU A 19 1.37 3.81 -16.19
CA LEU A 19 1.53 4.08 -14.76
C LEU A 19 0.80 5.37 -14.36
N VAL A 20 0.90 6.42 -15.16
CA VAL A 20 0.14 7.68 -14.95
C VAL A 20 -1.36 7.41 -15.03
N ALA A 21 -1.82 6.62 -16.00
CA ALA A 21 -3.22 6.22 -16.11
C ALA A 21 -3.69 5.42 -14.88
N THR A 22 -2.87 4.47 -14.40
CA THR A 22 -3.14 3.72 -13.17
C THR A 22 -3.22 4.63 -11.96
N ALA A 23 -2.28 5.58 -11.82
CA ALA A 23 -2.29 6.56 -10.73
C ALA A 23 -3.57 7.39 -10.74
N ALA A 24 -3.94 7.93 -11.91
CA ALA A 24 -5.15 8.74 -12.06
C ALA A 24 -6.43 7.95 -11.78
N ALA A 25 -6.55 6.73 -12.31
CA ALA A 25 -7.70 5.88 -12.09
C ALA A 25 -7.84 5.49 -10.61
N SER A 26 -6.73 5.12 -9.95
CA SER A 26 -6.73 4.78 -8.53
C SER A 26 -7.04 5.99 -7.65
N ALA A 27 -6.52 7.18 -7.97
CA ALA A 27 -6.84 8.42 -7.27
C ALA A 27 -8.32 8.79 -7.43
N ALA A 28 -8.88 8.66 -8.63
CA ALA A 28 -10.31 8.87 -8.87
C ALA A 28 -11.17 7.87 -8.11
N GLY A 29 -10.78 6.60 -8.08
CA GLY A 29 -11.42 5.58 -7.25
C GLY A 29 -11.38 5.91 -5.77
N PHE A 30 -10.22 6.35 -5.26
CA PHE A 30 -10.07 6.80 -3.87
C PHE A 30 -11.00 7.98 -3.55
N ALA A 31 -11.05 9.01 -4.41
CA ALA A 31 -11.93 10.15 -4.23
C ALA A 31 -13.42 9.74 -4.24
N THR A 32 -13.79 8.78 -5.11
CA THR A 32 -15.15 8.23 -5.16
C THR A 32 -15.50 7.52 -3.86
N VAL A 33 -14.65 6.60 -3.40
CA VAL A 33 -14.88 5.87 -2.13
C VAL A 33 -14.92 6.85 -0.96
N THR A 34 -14.02 7.84 -0.90
CA THR A 34 -14.03 8.89 0.12
C THR A 34 -15.37 9.64 0.16
N THR A 35 -15.88 10.01 -1.01
CA THR A 35 -17.19 10.68 -1.13
C THR A 35 -18.33 9.80 -0.62
N LEU A 36 -18.34 8.52 -0.98
CA LEU A 36 -19.36 7.58 -0.53
C LEU A 36 -19.30 7.34 0.99
N VAL A 37 -18.10 7.23 1.55
CA VAL A 37 -17.86 7.08 2.99
C VAL A 37 -18.34 8.33 3.75
N THR A 38 -17.95 9.52 3.31
CA THR A 38 -18.33 10.80 3.90
C THR A 38 -19.86 10.99 3.87
N LYS A 39 -20.51 10.61 2.75
CA LYS A 39 -21.97 10.62 2.62
C LYS A 39 -22.67 9.44 3.32
N ARG A 40 -21.92 8.58 4.03
CA ARG A 40 -22.42 7.41 4.77
C ARG A 40 -23.14 6.36 3.90
N ARG A 41 -22.91 6.36 2.59
CA ARG A 41 -23.55 5.43 1.63
C ARG A 41 -22.94 4.03 1.62
N THR A 42 -21.83 3.80 2.33
CA THR A 42 -21.15 2.50 2.40
C THR A 42 -21.57 1.66 3.62
N ARG A 43 -22.41 2.19 4.51
CA ARG A 43 -22.71 1.57 5.81
C ARG A 43 -23.25 0.14 5.72
N ASP A 44 -24.17 -0.10 4.81
CA ASP A 44 -24.80 -1.43 4.70
C ASP A 44 -23.84 -2.45 4.10
N PHE A 45 -23.00 -2.04 3.13
CA PHE A 45 -21.91 -2.84 2.62
C PHE A 45 -20.91 -3.20 3.73
N ASP A 46 -20.44 -2.23 4.48
CA ASP A 46 -19.48 -2.43 5.56
C ASP A 46 -20.03 -3.34 6.66
N ARG A 47 -21.30 -3.16 7.05
CA ARG A 47 -21.97 -4.01 8.04
C ARG A 47 -22.15 -5.44 7.55
N ARG A 48 -22.45 -5.63 6.25
CA ARG A 48 -22.58 -6.96 5.65
C ARG A 48 -21.25 -7.69 5.70
N ILE A 49 -20.17 -7.09 5.19
CA ILE A 49 -18.83 -7.69 5.23
C ILE A 49 -18.40 -8.03 6.67
N ARG A 50 -18.62 -7.11 7.61
CA ARG A 50 -18.33 -7.38 9.03
C ARG A 50 -19.12 -8.57 9.59
N LYS A 51 -20.40 -8.69 9.22
CA LYS A 51 -21.23 -9.84 9.63
C LYS A 51 -20.71 -11.15 9.03
N ASP A 52 -20.31 -11.14 7.76
CA ASP A 52 -19.81 -12.32 7.04
C ASP A 52 -18.45 -12.79 7.58
N VAL A 53 -17.57 -11.85 7.95
CA VAL A 53 -16.28 -12.15 8.61
C VAL A 53 -16.50 -12.67 10.04
N GLY A 54 -17.58 -12.24 10.71
CA GLY A 54 -17.88 -12.58 12.09
C GLY A 54 -17.13 -11.73 13.10
N THR A 55 -17.47 -11.91 14.38
CA THR A 55 -16.88 -11.13 15.49
C THR A 55 -16.39 -12.02 16.64
N ASN A 56 -16.74 -13.31 16.63
CA ASN A 56 -16.34 -14.29 17.64
C ASN A 56 -15.17 -15.12 17.12
N HIS A 57 -13.97 -14.56 17.25
CA HIS A 57 -12.74 -15.21 16.83
C HIS A 57 -12.05 -15.89 18.05
N SER A 58 -11.38 -17.03 17.82
CA SER A 58 -10.59 -17.67 18.85
C SER A 58 -9.43 -16.77 19.30
N ALA A 59 -8.95 -16.97 20.52
CA ALA A 59 -7.79 -16.26 21.04
C ALA A 59 -6.54 -16.50 20.16
N GLU A 60 -6.38 -17.72 19.65
CA GLU A 60 -5.28 -18.12 18.79
C GLU A 60 -5.33 -17.39 17.44
N SER A 61 -6.46 -17.41 16.72
CA SER A 61 -6.62 -16.71 15.45
C SER A 61 -6.42 -15.20 15.61
N THR A 62 -6.92 -14.64 16.71
CA THR A 62 -6.73 -13.22 17.04
C THR A 62 -5.26 -12.90 17.28
N ALA A 63 -4.52 -13.76 17.98
CA ALA A 63 -3.08 -13.57 18.23
C ALA A 63 -2.28 -13.64 16.93
N ILE A 64 -2.55 -14.64 16.06
CA ILE A 64 -1.89 -14.79 14.76
C ILE A 64 -2.12 -13.56 13.89
N VAL A 65 -3.39 -13.14 13.72
CA VAL A 65 -3.72 -11.98 12.87
C VAL A 65 -3.17 -10.68 13.46
N THR A 66 -3.12 -10.56 14.79
CA THR A 66 -2.48 -9.40 15.45
C THR A 66 -0.99 -9.40 15.19
N ALA A 67 -0.31 -10.54 15.26
CA ALA A 67 1.13 -10.66 14.98
C ALA A 67 1.43 -10.31 13.51
N LEU A 68 0.66 -10.83 12.56
CA LEU A 68 0.77 -10.46 11.15
C LEU A 68 0.58 -8.94 10.94
N GLY A 69 -0.35 -8.35 11.65
CA GLY A 69 -0.62 -6.91 11.56
C GLY A 69 0.50 -5.99 12.08
N TYR A 70 1.58 -6.52 12.66
CA TYR A 70 2.76 -5.71 12.96
C TYR A 70 3.53 -5.31 11.70
N THR A 71 3.43 -6.08 10.61
CA THR A 71 4.12 -5.78 9.35
C THR A 71 3.65 -4.46 8.72
N GLY A 72 2.39 -4.08 8.94
CA GLY A 72 1.83 -2.81 8.47
C GLY A 72 2.12 -1.59 9.35
N LYS A 73 2.83 -1.75 10.48
CA LYS A 73 3.19 -0.61 11.32
C LYS A 73 4.37 0.17 10.74
N SER A 74 4.31 1.50 10.83
CA SER A 74 5.32 2.40 10.25
C SER A 74 6.74 2.09 10.72
N TRP A 75 6.92 1.65 11.98
CA TRP A 75 8.22 1.25 12.53
C TRP A 75 8.74 -0.10 12.01
N VAL A 76 7.93 -0.87 11.29
CA VAL A 76 8.32 -2.11 10.59
C VAL A 76 8.48 -1.85 9.11
N HIS A 77 7.44 -1.33 8.44
CA HIS A 77 7.50 -1.16 6.98
C HIS A 77 8.47 -0.05 6.55
N GLY A 78 8.68 1.00 7.37
CA GLY A 78 9.64 2.06 7.07
C GLY A 78 11.08 1.52 6.96
N PRO A 79 11.62 0.86 8.01
CA PRO A 79 12.92 0.19 7.92
C PRO A 79 12.99 -0.87 6.80
N ALA A 80 11.93 -1.65 6.57
CA ALA A 80 11.89 -2.62 5.48
C ALA A 80 11.98 -1.95 4.10
N ALA A 81 11.29 -0.82 3.89
CA ALA A 81 11.42 -0.01 2.68
C ALA A 81 12.85 0.54 2.50
N SER A 82 13.45 1.05 3.58
CA SER A 82 14.82 1.57 3.55
C SER A 82 15.85 0.47 3.26
N LEU A 83 15.67 -0.73 3.82
CA LEU A 83 16.52 -1.88 3.54
C LEU A 83 16.40 -2.33 2.08
N LEU A 84 15.19 -2.38 1.54
CA LEU A 84 14.97 -2.69 0.13
C LEU A 84 15.57 -1.63 -0.78
N ALA A 85 15.42 -0.35 -0.45
CA ALA A 85 16.02 0.76 -1.17
C ALA A 85 17.55 0.68 -1.17
N TRP A 86 18.15 0.40 -0.01
CA TRP A 86 19.58 0.16 0.13
C TRP A 86 20.05 -1.02 -0.72
N TYR A 87 19.35 -2.16 -0.67
CA TYR A 87 19.67 -3.31 -1.49
C TYR A 87 19.68 -2.97 -2.99
N VAL A 88 18.64 -2.31 -3.47
CA VAL A 88 18.49 -1.89 -4.87
C VAL A 88 19.60 -0.91 -5.27
N GLU A 89 20.00 0.00 -4.40
CA GLU A 89 21.10 0.93 -4.60
C GLU A 89 22.44 0.21 -4.73
N HIS A 90 22.71 -0.77 -3.84
CA HIS A 90 23.91 -1.62 -3.91
C HIS A 90 23.95 -2.48 -5.18
N ARG A 91 22.80 -2.72 -5.81
CA ARG A 91 22.69 -3.36 -7.14
C ARG A 91 22.87 -2.37 -8.29
N GLY A 92 23.15 -1.09 -7.99
CA GLY A 92 23.49 -0.04 -8.94
C GLY A 92 22.31 0.82 -9.41
N SER A 93 21.13 0.75 -8.76
CA SER A 93 19.97 1.54 -9.13
C SER A 93 19.65 2.61 -8.08
N ILE A 94 20.29 3.76 -8.18
CA ILE A 94 20.01 4.94 -7.34
C ILE A 94 18.57 5.43 -7.54
N ASP A 95 18.08 5.45 -8.77
CA ASP A 95 16.71 5.89 -9.07
C ASP A 95 15.66 4.91 -8.53
N GLY A 96 15.97 3.62 -8.51
CA GLY A 96 15.14 2.61 -7.86
C GLY A 96 15.06 2.81 -6.35
N SER A 97 16.19 3.05 -5.70
CA SER A 97 16.28 3.38 -4.26
C SER A 97 15.43 4.63 -3.94
N ARG A 98 15.59 5.70 -4.72
CA ARG A 98 14.82 6.94 -4.56
C ARG A 98 13.32 6.72 -4.71
N ALA A 99 12.89 5.90 -5.69
CA ALA A 99 11.48 5.63 -5.91
C ALA A 99 10.84 4.88 -4.72
N ILE A 100 11.54 3.91 -4.12
CA ILE A 100 11.08 3.15 -2.96
C ILE A 100 10.97 4.06 -1.72
N ASN A 101 12.02 4.85 -1.43
CA ASN A 101 12.02 5.78 -0.30
C ASN A 101 10.94 6.87 -0.46
N LEU A 102 10.77 7.39 -1.68
CA LEU A 102 9.73 8.38 -1.99
C LEU A 102 8.34 7.79 -1.78
N ALA A 103 8.09 6.53 -2.21
CA ALA A 103 6.81 5.87 -1.99
C ALA A 103 6.49 5.70 -0.51
N SER A 104 7.47 5.30 0.31
CA SER A 104 7.30 5.17 1.75
C SER A 104 6.96 6.53 2.40
N THR A 105 7.69 7.59 2.06
CA THR A 105 7.46 8.94 2.58
C THR A 105 6.10 9.49 2.13
N MET A 106 5.78 9.38 0.83
CA MET A 106 4.50 9.85 0.30
C MET A 106 3.32 9.09 0.91
N ALA A 107 3.41 7.77 1.05
CA ALA A 107 2.35 6.96 1.64
C ALA A 107 2.06 7.39 3.08
N THR A 108 3.10 7.54 3.90
CA THR A 108 2.95 8.03 5.29
C THR A 108 2.39 9.45 5.32
N THR A 109 2.85 10.34 4.45
CA THR A 109 2.34 11.71 4.36
C THR A 109 0.86 11.73 3.97
N VAL A 110 0.47 10.97 2.93
CA VAL A 110 -0.93 10.85 2.51
C VAL A 110 -1.80 10.28 3.63
N SER A 111 -1.35 9.21 4.30
CA SER A 111 -2.05 8.61 5.43
C SER A 111 -2.32 9.63 6.53
N LYS A 112 -1.27 10.35 6.97
CA LYS A 112 -1.39 11.39 8.01
C LYS A 112 -2.23 12.58 7.57
N SER A 113 -2.10 13.01 6.31
CA SER A 113 -2.94 14.09 5.77
C SER A 113 -4.42 13.70 5.75
N CYS A 114 -4.74 12.45 5.41
CA CYS A 114 -6.10 11.95 5.47
C CYS A 114 -6.66 11.92 6.90
N ASP A 115 -5.85 11.51 7.89
CA ASP A 115 -6.25 11.54 9.31
C ASP A 115 -6.64 12.95 9.77
N TRP A 116 -5.99 13.97 9.23
CA TRP A 116 -6.21 15.37 9.60
C TRP A 116 -7.31 16.06 8.76
N LEU A 117 -7.36 15.78 7.45
CA LEU A 117 -8.25 16.49 6.52
C LEU A 117 -9.63 15.86 6.40
N LEU A 118 -9.73 14.54 6.58
CA LEU A 118 -11.00 13.85 6.36
C LEU A 118 -11.85 13.83 7.62
N GLN A 119 -13.17 13.78 7.41
CA GLN A 119 -14.13 13.68 8.48
C GLN A 119 -13.90 12.43 9.32
N HIS A 120 -13.86 12.57 10.64
CA HIS A 120 -13.62 11.47 11.57
C HIS A 120 -14.59 10.32 11.35
N ARG A 121 -14.05 9.13 11.09
CA ARG A 121 -14.81 7.89 10.98
C ARG A 121 -14.44 6.96 12.12
N THR A 122 -15.44 6.59 12.92
CA THR A 122 -15.26 5.63 14.00
C THR A 122 -15.07 4.20 13.43
N PRO A 123 -14.06 3.45 13.89
CA PRO A 123 -13.89 2.06 13.51
C PRO A 123 -15.09 1.19 13.98
N PRO A 124 -15.21 -0.08 13.52
CA PRO A 124 -16.24 -1.00 13.97
C PRO A 124 -16.22 -1.16 15.49
N PRO A 125 -17.34 -1.47 16.16
CA PRO A 125 -17.36 -1.75 17.60
C PRO A 125 -16.40 -2.93 17.92
N GLY A 126 -15.44 -2.70 18.82
CA GLY A 126 -14.43 -3.72 19.15
C GLY A 126 -13.53 -3.28 20.31
N ARG A 127 -12.34 -3.89 20.42
CA ARG A 127 -11.38 -3.69 21.53
C ARG A 127 -10.47 -2.45 21.40
N HIS A 128 -10.81 -1.48 20.54
CA HIS A 128 -9.98 -0.30 20.27
C HIS A 128 -10.59 0.98 20.87
N LYS A 129 -9.77 2.03 20.95
CA LYS A 129 -10.22 3.33 21.47
C LYS A 129 -11.11 4.03 20.43
N ARG A 130 -12.29 4.49 20.82
CA ARG A 130 -13.27 5.19 19.96
C ARG A 130 -12.73 6.48 19.28
N LYS A 131 -11.60 7.00 19.75
CA LYS A 131 -10.97 8.22 19.20
C LYS A 131 -10.07 7.96 17.99
N GLU A 132 -9.82 6.69 17.61
CA GLU A 132 -8.97 6.37 16.47
C GLU A 132 -9.72 6.65 15.16
N GLN A 133 -9.05 7.34 14.23
CA GLN A 133 -9.54 7.53 12.87
C GLN A 133 -9.43 6.21 12.10
N SER A 134 -10.49 5.79 11.40
CA SER A 134 -10.45 4.53 10.66
C SER A 134 -10.26 4.68 9.15
N TYR A 135 -10.65 5.81 8.56
CA TYR A 135 -10.60 5.99 7.11
C TYR A 135 -9.52 6.99 6.67
N PRO A 136 -8.72 6.66 5.65
CA PRO A 136 -8.51 5.32 5.07
C PRO A 136 -7.63 4.45 5.98
N SER A 137 -7.52 3.13 5.67
CA SER A 137 -6.59 2.26 6.38
C SER A 137 -5.13 2.60 6.06
N GLY A 138 -4.42 3.21 7.01
CA GLY A 138 -3.02 3.58 6.86
C GLY A 138 -2.11 2.37 6.63
N HIS A 139 -2.32 1.26 7.37
CA HIS A 139 -1.57 0.01 7.19
C HIS A 139 -1.66 -0.49 5.74
N THR A 140 -2.88 -0.54 5.20
CA THR A 140 -3.12 -1.01 3.83
C THR A 140 -2.53 -0.05 2.78
N LEU A 141 -2.65 1.27 3.00
CA LEU A 141 -2.11 2.29 2.10
C LEU A 141 -0.58 2.19 2.03
N GLU A 142 0.08 2.18 3.17
CA GLU A 142 1.53 2.24 3.26
C GLU A 142 2.17 0.94 2.74
N THR A 143 1.61 -0.22 3.10
CA THR A 143 2.10 -1.50 2.58
C THR A 143 1.86 -1.64 1.07
N ALA A 144 0.72 -1.20 0.54
CA ALA A 144 0.45 -1.24 -0.89
C ALA A 144 1.42 -0.36 -1.69
N ALA A 145 1.68 0.87 -1.22
CA ALA A 145 2.59 1.78 -1.89
C ALA A 145 4.01 1.20 -1.97
N VAL A 146 4.55 0.73 -0.84
CA VAL A 146 5.93 0.26 -0.77
C VAL A 146 6.11 -1.09 -1.47
N SER A 147 5.21 -2.05 -1.25
CA SER A 147 5.34 -3.37 -1.86
C SER A 147 5.23 -3.33 -3.38
N LEU A 148 4.26 -2.58 -3.91
CA LEU A 148 4.05 -2.51 -5.36
C LEU A 148 5.16 -1.75 -6.09
N VAL A 149 5.64 -0.62 -5.54
CA VAL A 149 6.79 0.08 -6.14
C VAL A 149 8.07 -0.76 -6.01
N GLY A 150 8.26 -1.45 -4.89
CA GLY A 150 9.37 -2.36 -4.67
C GLY A 150 9.39 -3.48 -5.72
N ALA A 151 8.25 -4.17 -5.92
CA ALA A 151 8.11 -5.20 -6.95
C ALA A 151 8.38 -4.63 -8.36
N TYR A 152 7.86 -3.44 -8.65
CA TYR A 152 8.08 -2.77 -9.93
C TYR A 152 9.57 -2.51 -10.17
N VAL A 153 10.27 -1.93 -9.21
CA VAL A 153 11.70 -1.64 -9.31
C VAL A 153 12.53 -2.91 -9.42
N LEU A 154 12.26 -3.91 -8.57
CA LEU A 154 12.96 -5.21 -8.63
C LEU A 154 12.80 -5.87 -10.00
N TRP A 155 11.60 -5.87 -10.57
CA TRP A 155 11.37 -6.35 -11.92
C TRP A 155 12.17 -5.56 -12.97
N ARG A 156 12.10 -4.24 -12.89
CA ARG A 156 12.74 -3.35 -13.89
C ARG A 156 14.26 -3.42 -13.85
N GLU A 157 14.82 -3.72 -12.70
CA GLU A 157 16.27 -3.93 -12.52
C GLU A 157 16.70 -5.38 -12.79
N GLY A 158 15.76 -6.28 -13.14
CA GLY A 158 16.05 -7.69 -13.39
C GLY A 158 16.42 -8.48 -12.12
N LEU A 159 16.03 -7.98 -10.96
CA LEU A 159 16.32 -8.57 -9.66
C LEU A 159 15.25 -9.56 -9.19
N ALA A 160 14.06 -9.54 -9.81
CA ALA A 160 12.98 -10.47 -9.51
C ALA A 160 12.11 -10.77 -10.75
N ASP A 161 11.57 -11.98 -10.81
CA ASP A 161 10.56 -12.35 -11.83
C ASP A 161 9.24 -11.64 -11.52
N PRO A 162 8.65 -10.89 -12.47
CA PRO A 162 7.38 -10.19 -12.26
C PRO A 162 6.21 -11.13 -11.92
N ARG A 163 6.26 -12.38 -12.39
CA ARG A 163 5.24 -13.41 -12.10
C ARG A 163 5.20 -13.81 -10.63
N VAL A 164 6.28 -13.57 -9.90
CA VAL A 164 6.38 -13.80 -8.45
C VAL A 164 6.27 -12.49 -7.68
N ALA A 165 7.03 -11.48 -8.11
CA ALA A 165 7.13 -10.20 -7.39
C ALA A 165 5.78 -9.49 -7.24
N PHE A 166 4.98 -9.40 -8.31
CA PHE A 166 3.70 -8.70 -8.24
C PHE A 166 2.62 -9.43 -7.42
N PRO A 167 2.42 -10.76 -7.55
CA PRO A 167 1.51 -11.49 -6.66
C PRO A 167 1.90 -11.37 -5.18
N VAL A 168 3.18 -11.49 -4.85
CA VAL A 168 3.66 -11.31 -3.48
C VAL A 168 3.41 -9.89 -2.99
N ALA A 169 3.75 -8.88 -3.80
CA ALA A 169 3.54 -7.48 -3.45
C ALA A 169 2.05 -7.12 -3.27
N ALA A 170 1.15 -7.74 -4.04
CA ALA A 170 -0.29 -7.54 -3.89
C ALA A 170 -0.85 -8.28 -2.67
N ALA A 171 -0.33 -9.46 -2.35
CA ALA A 171 -0.79 -10.24 -1.20
C ALA A 171 -0.55 -9.52 0.13
N ILE A 172 0.56 -8.79 0.28
CA ILE A 172 0.91 -8.08 1.52
C ILE A 172 -0.21 -7.11 1.97
N PRO A 173 -0.59 -6.09 1.19
CA PRO A 173 -1.64 -5.16 1.62
C PRO A 173 -3.03 -5.80 1.67
N LEU A 174 -3.30 -6.85 0.90
CA LEU A 174 -4.57 -7.58 0.96
C LEU A 174 -4.69 -8.36 2.27
N LEU A 175 -3.65 -9.06 2.70
CA LEU A 175 -3.62 -9.77 3.98
C LEU A 175 -3.66 -8.80 5.16
N GLU A 176 -2.90 -7.70 5.09
CA GLU A 176 -2.99 -6.63 6.09
C GLU A 176 -4.41 -6.08 6.20
N GLY A 177 -5.02 -5.71 5.08
CA GLY A 177 -6.38 -5.19 5.06
C GLY A 177 -7.41 -6.18 5.61
N ALA A 178 -7.33 -7.44 5.19
CA ALA A 178 -8.19 -8.51 5.71
C ALA A 178 -8.02 -8.67 7.22
N GLY A 179 -6.78 -8.65 7.72
CA GLY A 179 -6.49 -8.70 9.14
C GLY A 179 -7.08 -7.51 9.91
N ARG A 180 -7.08 -6.31 9.31
CA ARG A 180 -7.72 -5.13 9.93
C ARG A 180 -9.23 -5.27 10.05
N ILE A 181 -9.89 -5.85 9.04
CA ILE A 181 -11.34 -6.12 9.08
C ILE A 181 -11.62 -7.20 10.13
N PHE A 182 -10.86 -8.29 10.12
CA PHE A 182 -10.97 -9.40 11.07
C PHE A 182 -10.86 -8.94 12.54
N LEU A 183 -9.97 -7.99 12.83
CA LEU A 183 -9.75 -7.44 14.16
C LEU A 183 -10.69 -6.28 14.54
N ASP A 184 -11.72 -6.00 13.75
CA ASP A 184 -12.59 -4.83 13.93
C ASP A 184 -11.85 -3.48 14.02
N ARG A 185 -10.67 -3.37 13.38
CA ARG A 185 -9.88 -2.13 13.35
C ARG A 185 -10.33 -1.18 12.25
N HIS A 186 -10.81 -1.74 11.14
CA HIS A 186 -11.23 -1.00 9.96
C HIS A 186 -12.49 -1.60 9.35
N TRP A 187 -13.27 -0.76 8.69
CA TRP A 187 -14.34 -1.18 7.80
C TRP A 187 -13.76 -1.64 6.46
N ALA A 188 -14.52 -2.44 5.71
CA ALA A 188 -14.07 -2.91 4.39
C ALA A 188 -13.74 -1.75 3.44
N THR A 189 -14.54 -0.69 3.46
CA THR A 189 -14.30 0.50 2.64
C THR A 189 -13.10 1.33 3.09
N ASP A 190 -12.65 1.22 4.35
CA ASP A 190 -11.39 1.84 4.80
C ASP A 190 -10.20 1.16 4.14
N VAL A 191 -10.26 -0.17 4.04
CA VAL A 191 -9.24 -1.01 3.38
C VAL A 191 -9.23 -0.74 1.87
N ILE A 192 -10.39 -0.69 1.22
CA ILE A 192 -10.50 -0.36 -0.21
C ILE A 192 -9.93 1.04 -0.48
N GLY A 193 -10.26 2.03 0.34
CA GLY A 193 -9.69 3.37 0.24
C GLY A 193 -8.16 3.37 0.41
N GLY A 194 -7.65 2.64 1.41
CA GLY A 194 -6.22 2.46 1.62
C GLY A 194 -5.50 1.83 0.42
N LEU A 195 -6.06 0.74 -0.15
CA LEU A 195 -5.53 0.09 -1.36
C LEU A 195 -5.46 1.07 -2.54
N LEU A 196 -6.56 1.78 -2.83
CA LEU A 196 -6.61 2.72 -3.96
C LEU A 196 -5.61 3.86 -3.81
N ALA A 197 -5.50 4.44 -2.62
CA ALA A 197 -4.50 5.47 -2.34
C ALA A 197 -3.06 4.91 -2.45
N GLY A 198 -2.80 3.72 -1.92
CA GLY A 198 -1.49 3.08 -1.99
C GLY A 198 -1.07 2.72 -3.41
N VAL A 199 -1.98 2.19 -4.22
CA VAL A 199 -1.74 1.93 -5.67
C VAL A 199 -1.46 3.23 -6.41
N SER A 200 -2.19 4.32 -6.11
CA SER A 200 -1.94 5.62 -6.71
C SER A 200 -0.52 6.13 -6.41
N VAL A 201 -0.10 6.07 -5.14
CA VAL A 201 1.25 6.47 -4.72
C VAL A 201 2.31 5.59 -5.41
N ALA A 202 2.13 4.27 -5.42
CA ALA A 202 3.06 3.35 -6.09
C ALA A 202 3.22 3.68 -7.58
N ALA A 203 2.11 3.93 -8.28
CA ALA A 203 2.11 4.23 -9.69
C ALA A 203 2.75 5.59 -10.02
N VAL A 204 2.55 6.61 -9.17
CA VAL A 204 3.23 7.91 -9.28
C VAL A 204 4.75 7.72 -9.12
N CYS A 205 5.20 7.00 -8.08
CA CYS A 205 6.62 6.79 -7.85
C CYS A 205 7.28 5.94 -8.94
N ALA A 206 6.58 4.91 -9.44
CA ALA A 206 7.05 4.10 -10.57
C ALA A 206 7.11 4.91 -11.87
N SER A 207 6.16 5.82 -12.12
CA SER A 207 6.21 6.71 -13.30
C SER A 207 7.39 7.67 -13.24
N GLY A 208 7.67 8.24 -12.07
CA GLY A 208 8.83 9.10 -11.84
C GLY A 208 10.17 8.34 -11.99
N TYR A 209 10.22 7.07 -11.58
CA TYR A 209 11.36 6.20 -11.81
C TYR A 209 11.59 5.94 -13.32
N GLU A 210 10.54 5.63 -14.10
CA GLU A 210 10.67 5.46 -15.55
C GLU A 210 11.11 6.75 -16.25
N ALA A 211 10.59 7.91 -15.82
CA ALA A 211 10.96 9.19 -16.39
C ALA A 211 12.45 9.56 -16.20
N ARG A 212 13.08 9.08 -15.12
CA ARG A 212 14.52 9.29 -14.88
C ARG A 212 15.43 8.31 -15.62
N ARG A 213 14.86 7.20 -16.10
CA ARG A 213 15.57 6.19 -16.90
C ARG A 213 15.53 6.46 -18.42
N ALA A 214 14.67 7.36 -18.85
CA ALA A 214 14.50 7.76 -20.25
C ALA A 214 15.61 8.71 -20.70
#